data_3fdf385661a5d053185347053f7a54c3
#
_entry.id   3fdf385661a5d053185347053f7a54c3
#
_cell.length_a   1.000
_cell.length_b   1.000
_cell.length_c   1.000
_cell.angle_alpha   90.00
_cell.angle_beta   90.00
_cell.angle_gamma   90.00
#
_symmetry.space_group_name_H-M   'P 1'
#
loop_
_entity.id
_entity.type
_entity.pdbx_description
1 polymer ?
#
loop_
_entity_poly.entity_id
_entity_poly.type
_entity_poly.pdbx_seq_one_letter_code
_entity_poly.pdbx_strand_id
1 'polypeptide(L)'
;MANVRDSDTSLWLHNKLGTSNDSWTGGSICGQLNAEVLRNIKDCFPDLQTQVKLKLLLSFFHIPRRNIEEWRIELEQIIDVAVSDSELWVSMLAESLKTFPATGSLNTEISDLDEVRPIFTDLVNDLRKLVKKQADHVMLPMECHYLNKAALVSVVGQQPAPTKHFTVKKKPKSATLRADLLQKSLDVASNLKKSSAPVIPVRSRGMPRK
;
A
#
# COMPACT_ATOMS: atom_id res chain seq x y z
N MET A 1 7.41 8.29 27.55
CA MET A 1 6.99 8.64 26.17
C MET A 1 7.20 10.14 26.03
N ALA A 2 8.00 10.59 25.05
CA ALA A 2 8.29 12.00 24.88
C ALA A 2 7.03 12.70 24.39
N ASN A 3 6.62 13.77 25.08
CA ASN A 3 5.59 14.69 24.62
C ASN A 3 6.11 15.34 23.34
N VAL A 4 5.55 14.94 22.20
CA VAL A 4 5.79 15.60 20.91
C VAL A 4 5.10 16.97 21.00
N ARG A 5 5.90 18.05 21.05
CA ARG A 5 5.38 19.43 20.99
C ARG A 5 4.84 19.69 19.59
N ASP A 6 3.89 20.61 19.43
CA ASP A 6 3.24 20.93 18.15
C ASP A 6 4.23 21.19 17.00
N SER A 7 5.35 21.86 17.26
CA SER A 7 6.43 22.07 16.30
C SER A 7 7.09 20.79 15.83
N ASP A 8 7.15 19.77 16.68
CA ASP A 8 7.75 18.47 16.35
C ASP A 8 6.83 17.65 15.47
N THR A 9 5.51 17.75 15.68
CA THR A 9 4.50 17.05 14.86
C THR A 9 4.47 17.61 13.44
N SER A 10 4.50 18.93 13.28
CA SER A 10 4.57 19.57 11.96
C SER A 10 5.85 19.17 11.20
N LEU A 11 7.00 19.24 11.86
CA LEU A 11 8.28 18.84 11.26
C LEU A 11 8.28 17.35 10.90
N TRP A 12 7.74 16.50 11.76
CA TRP A 12 7.60 15.07 11.49
C TRP A 12 6.74 14.80 10.26
N LEU A 13 5.59 15.49 10.14
CA LEU A 13 4.72 15.36 8.97
C LEU A 13 5.42 15.81 7.69
N HIS A 14 6.13 16.95 7.72
CA HIS A 14 6.90 17.42 6.58
C HIS A 14 8.00 16.43 6.16
N ASN A 15 8.70 15.83 7.11
CA ASN A 15 9.71 14.82 6.82
C ASN A 15 9.12 13.54 6.23
N LYS A 16 7.92 13.14 6.65
CA LYS A 16 7.26 11.90 6.19
C LYS A 16 6.48 12.07 4.88
N LEU A 17 5.82 13.21 4.71
CA LEU A 17 4.89 13.44 3.61
C LEU A 17 5.37 14.54 2.64
N GLY A 18 6.28 15.41 3.06
CA GLY A 18 6.76 16.54 2.26
C GLY A 18 7.71 16.17 1.14
N THR A 19 8.28 14.97 1.15
CA THR A 19 9.17 14.51 0.07
C THR A 19 8.38 14.30 -1.22
N SER A 20 8.91 14.81 -2.32
CA SER A 20 8.32 14.67 -3.67
C SER A 20 8.61 13.31 -4.32
N ASN A 21 9.16 12.35 -3.57
CA ASN A 21 9.53 11.04 -4.10
C ASN A 21 8.30 10.20 -4.44
N ASP A 22 8.36 9.47 -5.53
CA ASP A 22 7.36 8.50 -5.97
C ASP A 22 7.19 7.32 -4.99
N SER A 23 8.03 7.25 -3.95
CA SER A 23 7.98 6.22 -2.91
C SER A 23 6.97 6.48 -1.80
N TRP A 24 6.25 7.61 -1.81
CA TRP A 24 5.20 7.86 -0.81
C TRP A 24 4.04 6.86 -0.97
N THR A 25 3.66 6.23 0.13
CA THR A 25 2.46 5.41 0.23
C THR A 25 1.53 5.96 1.30
N GLY A 26 0.21 5.94 1.07
CA GLY A 26 -0.77 6.44 2.04
C GLY A 26 -0.66 5.78 3.42
N GLY A 27 -0.21 4.53 3.48
CA GLY A 27 0.01 3.80 4.73
C GLY A 27 1.28 4.17 5.51
N SER A 28 2.15 5.02 4.97
CA SER A 28 3.48 5.28 5.55
C SER A 28 3.46 5.87 6.95
N ILE A 29 2.41 6.60 7.32
CA ILE A 29 2.25 7.22 8.65
C ILE A 29 1.24 6.50 9.53
N CYS A 30 0.35 5.67 8.97
CA CYS A 30 -0.79 5.09 9.69
C CYS A 30 -0.39 4.26 10.91
N GLY A 31 0.76 3.59 10.87
CA GLY A 31 1.30 2.83 12.00
C GLY A 31 1.82 3.67 13.17
N GLN A 32 1.96 4.99 12.98
CA GLN A 32 2.48 5.93 13.99
C GLN A 32 1.37 6.86 14.51
N LEU A 33 0.17 6.80 13.92
CA LEU A 33 -0.98 7.59 14.38
C LEU A 33 -1.57 6.99 15.65
N ASN A 34 -1.99 7.87 16.53
CA ASN A 34 -2.81 7.59 17.70
C ASN A 34 -3.63 8.85 18.03
N ALA A 35 -4.55 8.78 18.99
CA ALA A 35 -5.42 9.90 19.34
C ALA A 35 -4.66 11.17 19.78
N GLU A 36 -3.54 11.03 20.48
CA GLU A 36 -2.71 12.17 20.90
C GLU A 36 -2.03 12.84 19.71
N VAL A 37 -1.43 12.05 18.82
CA VAL A 37 -0.80 12.55 17.58
C VAL A 37 -1.84 13.24 16.69
N LEU A 38 -3.06 12.67 16.58
CA LEU A 38 -4.14 13.29 15.79
C LEU A 38 -4.59 14.65 16.35
N ARG A 39 -4.64 14.82 17.68
CA ARG A 39 -4.91 16.13 18.30
C ARG A 39 -3.82 17.14 17.96
N ASN A 40 -2.56 16.76 18.08
CA ASN A 40 -1.44 17.63 17.72
C ASN A 40 -1.45 17.96 16.21
N ILE A 41 -1.83 17.00 15.36
CA ILE A 41 -2.01 17.24 13.92
C ILE A 41 -3.10 18.29 13.68
N LYS A 42 -4.25 18.19 14.35
CA LYS A 42 -5.32 19.18 14.23
C LYS A 42 -4.81 20.59 14.51
N ASP A 43 -4.04 20.74 15.59
CA ASP A 43 -3.56 22.05 16.03
C ASP A 43 -2.54 22.67 15.06
N CYS A 44 -1.67 21.86 14.44
CA CYS A 44 -0.71 22.33 13.43
C CYS A 44 -1.22 22.28 11.99
N PHE A 45 -2.41 21.72 11.72
CA PHE A 45 -2.92 21.52 10.36
C PHE A 45 -2.97 22.78 9.50
N PRO A 46 -3.42 23.95 9.99
CA PRO A 46 -3.47 25.16 9.18
C PRO A 46 -2.11 25.57 8.62
N ASP A 47 -1.03 25.34 9.36
CA ASP A 47 0.33 25.76 9.02
C ASP A 47 1.07 24.77 8.11
N LEU A 48 0.47 23.62 7.80
CA LEU A 48 1.09 22.60 6.93
C LEU A 48 1.05 23.05 5.45
N GLN A 49 2.05 22.62 4.69
CA GLN A 49 2.06 22.83 3.24
C GLN A 49 0.92 22.03 2.57
N THR A 50 0.34 22.58 1.50
CA THR A 50 -0.77 21.99 0.75
C THR A 50 -0.55 20.53 0.41
N GLN A 51 0.62 20.17 -0.11
CA GLN A 51 0.92 18.77 -0.44
C GLN A 51 0.95 17.83 0.78
N VAL A 52 1.36 18.34 1.95
CA VAL A 52 1.37 17.56 3.20
C VAL A 52 -0.06 17.36 3.68
N LYS A 53 -0.90 18.42 3.65
CA LYS A 53 -2.33 18.33 3.96
C LYS A 53 -3.04 17.30 3.11
N LEU A 54 -2.85 17.35 1.79
CA LEU A 54 -3.46 16.40 0.86
C LEU A 54 -3.02 14.95 1.12
N LYS A 55 -1.72 14.72 1.27
CA LYS A 55 -1.19 13.37 1.53
C LYS A 55 -1.64 12.85 2.90
N LEU A 56 -1.76 13.72 3.90
CA LEU A 56 -2.29 13.38 5.21
C LEU A 56 -3.75 12.93 5.12
N LEU A 57 -4.62 13.69 4.47
CA LEU A 57 -6.03 13.34 4.27
C LEU A 57 -6.18 12.03 3.49
N LEU A 58 -5.39 11.84 2.43
CA LEU A 58 -5.37 10.58 1.66
C LEU A 58 -4.90 9.39 2.51
N SER A 59 -4.02 9.61 3.48
CA SER A 59 -3.55 8.53 4.36
C SER A 59 -4.64 7.99 5.27
N PHE A 60 -5.72 8.74 5.53
CA PHE A 60 -6.84 8.26 6.35
C PHE A 60 -7.52 7.03 5.77
N PHE A 61 -7.49 6.83 4.45
CA PHE A 61 -8.00 5.60 3.81
C PHE A 61 -7.23 4.34 4.19
N HIS A 62 -6.01 4.48 4.67
CA HIS A 62 -5.15 3.36 5.08
C HIS A 62 -5.21 3.05 6.58
N ILE A 63 -6.00 3.83 7.35
CA ILE A 63 -6.21 3.57 8.76
C ILE A 63 -7.15 2.35 8.91
N PRO A 64 -6.78 1.35 9.72
CA PRO A 64 -7.67 0.21 9.98
C PRO A 64 -9.02 0.65 10.54
N ARG A 65 -10.11 0.02 10.12
CA ARG A 65 -11.48 0.40 10.50
C ARG A 65 -11.66 0.51 12.03
N ARG A 66 -11.08 -0.41 12.79
CA ARG A 66 -11.10 -0.38 14.25
C ARG A 66 -10.55 0.92 14.82
N ASN A 67 -9.45 1.40 14.27
CA ASN A 67 -8.80 2.62 14.72
C ASN A 67 -9.59 3.87 14.29
N ILE A 68 -10.24 3.83 13.12
CA ILE A 68 -11.15 4.91 12.70
C ILE A 68 -12.30 5.07 13.69
N GLU A 69 -12.88 3.98 14.17
CA GLU A 69 -13.95 4.00 15.16
C GLU A 69 -13.47 4.53 16.51
N GLU A 70 -12.25 4.16 16.93
CA GLU A 70 -11.64 4.62 18.17
C GLU A 70 -11.26 6.11 18.12
N TRP A 71 -10.72 6.57 16.98
CA TRP A 71 -10.21 7.95 16.80
C TRP A 71 -11.17 8.84 16.01
N ARG A 72 -12.43 8.45 15.95
CA ARG A 72 -13.45 9.12 15.15
C ARG A 72 -13.53 10.61 15.40
N ILE A 73 -13.53 11.02 16.66
CA ILE A 73 -13.67 12.42 17.06
C ILE A 73 -12.49 13.26 16.58
N GLU A 74 -11.27 12.75 16.74
CA GLU A 74 -10.05 13.43 16.31
C GLU A 74 -9.99 13.54 14.78
N LEU A 75 -10.41 12.50 14.05
CA LEU A 75 -10.46 12.51 12.59
C LEU A 75 -11.51 13.50 12.07
N GLU A 76 -12.72 13.52 12.66
CA GLU A 76 -13.76 14.47 12.31
C GLU A 76 -13.29 15.92 12.54
N GLN A 77 -12.60 16.19 13.65
CA GLN A 77 -12.08 17.53 13.94
C GLN A 77 -11.01 17.98 12.94
N ILE A 78 -10.12 17.10 12.49
CA ILE A 78 -9.13 17.42 11.45
C ILE A 78 -9.84 17.72 10.13
N ILE A 79 -10.82 16.90 9.77
CA ILE A 79 -11.60 17.08 8.54
C ILE A 79 -12.35 18.41 8.56
N ASP A 80 -12.95 18.78 9.68
CA ASP A 80 -13.68 20.07 9.83
C ASP A 80 -12.75 21.28 9.65
N VAL A 81 -11.53 21.22 10.20
CA VAL A 81 -10.50 22.24 9.96
C VAL A 81 -10.12 22.27 8.49
N ALA A 82 -9.93 21.11 7.86
CA ALA A 82 -9.54 21.00 6.46
C ALA A 82 -10.65 21.48 5.50
N VAL A 83 -11.94 21.33 5.83
CA VAL A 83 -13.05 21.86 5.03
C VAL A 83 -12.98 23.38 4.93
N SER A 84 -12.53 24.04 5.99
CA SER A 84 -12.39 25.51 6.04
C SER A 84 -11.06 26.01 5.47
N ASP A 85 -10.24 25.14 4.90
CA ASP A 85 -8.92 25.50 4.37
C ASP A 85 -9.05 26.39 3.12
N SER A 86 -8.13 27.35 2.99
CA SER A 86 -8.06 28.26 1.84
C SER A 86 -7.70 27.56 0.53
N GLU A 87 -7.03 26.41 0.62
CA GLU A 87 -6.61 25.63 -0.54
C GLU A 87 -7.76 24.78 -1.08
N LEU A 88 -8.14 25.04 -2.31
CA LEU A 88 -9.30 24.44 -2.96
C LEU A 88 -9.30 22.90 -2.91
N TRP A 89 -8.17 22.27 -3.24
CA TRP A 89 -8.06 20.82 -3.25
C TRP A 89 -8.14 20.19 -1.87
N VAL A 90 -7.58 20.85 -0.85
CA VAL A 90 -7.64 20.39 0.55
C VAL A 90 -9.08 20.40 1.04
N SER A 91 -9.74 21.51 0.87
CA SER A 91 -11.12 21.70 1.30
C SER A 91 -12.10 20.75 0.59
N MET A 92 -11.92 20.52 -0.71
CA MET A 92 -12.74 19.57 -1.47
C MET A 92 -12.54 18.12 -1.04
N LEU A 93 -11.28 17.72 -0.85
CA LEU A 93 -10.98 16.37 -0.38
C LEU A 93 -11.56 16.16 1.03
N ALA A 94 -11.45 17.17 1.89
CA ALA A 94 -12.02 17.16 3.24
C ALA A 94 -13.55 17.02 3.20
N GLU A 95 -14.25 17.75 2.33
CA GLU A 95 -15.70 17.65 2.18
C GLU A 95 -16.12 16.23 1.73
N SER A 96 -15.37 15.64 0.81
CA SER A 96 -15.58 14.23 0.40
C SER A 96 -15.34 13.24 1.53
N LEU A 97 -14.42 13.55 2.46
CA LEU A 97 -14.08 12.73 3.62
C LEU A 97 -15.01 12.86 4.81
N LYS A 98 -15.90 13.86 4.82
CA LYS A 98 -16.72 14.24 5.98
C LYS A 98 -17.54 13.08 6.56
N THR A 99 -18.04 12.20 5.71
CA THR A 99 -18.79 11.02 6.13
C THR A 99 -17.93 9.79 6.41
N PHE A 100 -16.67 9.82 6.00
CA PHE A 100 -15.78 8.65 6.05
C PHE A 100 -15.53 8.12 7.47
N PRO A 101 -15.27 8.94 8.51
CA PRO A 101 -15.05 8.41 9.86
C PRO A 101 -16.26 7.68 10.42
N ALA A 102 -17.48 8.14 10.09
CA ALA A 102 -18.71 7.54 10.57
C ALA A 102 -19.13 6.31 9.77
N THR A 103 -19.10 6.39 8.44
CA THR A 103 -19.71 5.38 7.54
C THR A 103 -18.69 4.49 6.85
N GLY A 104 -17.43 4.92 6.74
CA GLY A 104 -16.40 4.28 5.92
C GLY A 104 -16.56 4.53 4.42
N SER A 105 -17.52 5.40 4.02
CA SER A 105 -17.78 5.76 2.63
C SER A 105 -17.54 7.25 2.40
N LEU A 106 -17.18 7.60 1.15
CA LEU A 106 -17.01 8.98 0.75
C LEU A 106 -18.35 9.64 0.48
N ASN A 107 -18.43 10.93 0.80
CA ASN A 107 -19.50 11.78 0.31
C ASN A 107 -19.21 12.15 -1.15
N THR A 108 -20.01 11.63 -2.06
CA THR A 108 -19.93 11.92 -3.50
C THR A 108 -20.96 12.98 -3.94
N GLU A 109 -21.92 13.27 -3.09
CA GLU A 109 -22.98 14.27 -3.35
C GLU A 109 -22.62 15.58 -2.64
N ILE A 110 -21.74 16.35 -3.25
CA ILE A 110 -21.33 17.66 -2.73
C ILE A 110 -22.17 18.70 -3.48
N SER A 111 -23.34 19.03 -2.92
CA SER A 111 -24.36 19.85 -3.56
C SER A 111 -24.01 21.34 -3.69
N ASP A 112 -23.14 21.86 -2.81
CA ASP A 112 -22.86 23.29 -2.74
C ASP A 112 -21.60 23.72 -3.53
N LEU A 113 -21.04 22.82 -4.35
CA LEU A 113 -19.82 23.11 -5.13
C LEU A 113 -20.07 24.06 -6.30
N ASP A 114 -21.28 24.09 -6.85
CA ASP A 114 -21.59 24.87 -8.04
C ASP A 114 -21.48 26.38 -7.80
N GLU A 115 -21.89 26.85 -6.62
CA GLU A 115 -21.82 28.27 -6.27
C GLU A 115 -20.45 28.69 -5.73
N VAL A 116 -19.81 27.83 -4.94
CA VAL A 116 -18.57 28.15 -4.24
C VAL A 116 -17.33 27.78 -5.05
N ARG A 117 -17.44 26.78 -5.93
CA ARG A 117 -16.28 26.18 -6.64
C ARG A 117 -16.60 25.70 -8.06
N PRO A 118 -16.93 26.61 -9.00
CA PRO A 118 -17.33 26.26 -10.36
C PRO A 118 -16.28 25.43 -11.11
N ILE A 119 -14.98 25.70 -10.88
CA ILE A 119 -13.86 24.97 -11.54
C ILE A 119 -13.91 23.48 -11.21
N PHE A 120 -14.33 23.11 -10.00
CA PHE A 120 -14.42 21.69 -9.63
C PHE A 120 -15.58 20.99 -10.30
N THR A 121 -16.73 21.64 -10.38
CA THR A 121 -17.89 21.14 -11.10
C THR A 121 -17.57 20.90 -12.57
N ASP A 122 -16.86 21.80 -13.20
CA ASP A 122 -16.38 21.65 -14.58
C ASP A 122 -15.44 20.44 -14.72
N LEU A 123 -14.47 20.28 -13.81
CA LEU A 123 -13.55 19.17 -13.80
C LEU A 123 -14.28 17.82 -13.62
N VAL A 124 -15.21 17.73 -12.67
CA VAL A 124 -16.02 16.53 -12.44
C VAL A 124 -16.87 16.19 -13.65
N ASN A 125 -17.47 17.20 -14.30
CA ASN A 125 -18.25 17.01 -15.50
C ASN A 125 -17.38 16.53 -16.68
N ASP A 126 -16.19 17.02 -16.81
CA ASP A 126 -15.25 16.55 -17.84
C ASP A 126 -14.75 15.13 -17.57
N LEU A 127 -14.46 14.77 -16.31
CA LEU A 127 -14.15 13.40 -15.92
C LEU A 127 -15.33 12.47 -16.21
N ARG A 128 -16.57 12.88 -15.89
CA ARG A 128 -17.78 12.10 -16.23
C ARG A 128 -17.92 11.87 -17.74
N LYS A 129 -17.61 12.89 -18.56
CA LYS A 129 -17.62 12.75 -20.03
C LYS A 129 -16.53 11.76 -20.50
N LEU A 130 -15.33 11.83 -19.92
CA LEU A 130 -14.24 10.91 -20.24
C LEU A 130 -14.60 9.47 -19.86
N VAL A 131 -15.13 9.24 -18.65
CA VAL A 131 -15.59 7.92 -18.19
C VAL A 131 -16.68 7.38 -19.11
N LYS A 132 -17.65 8.22 -19.53
CA LYS A 132 -18.68 7.82 -20.49
C LYS A 132 -18.12 7.43 -21.87
N LYS A 133 -17.09 8.13 -22.35
CA LYS A 133 -16.41 7.79 -23.61
C LYS A 133 -15.64 6.47 -23.52
N GLN A 134 -15.22 6.09 -22.33
CA GLN A 134 -14.50 4.85 -22.06
C GLN A 134 -15.36 3.79 -21.37
N ALA A 135 -16.69 3.89 -21.50
CA ALA A 135 -17.63 2.99 -20.83
C ALA A 135 -17.44 1.51 -21.21
N ASP A 136 -16.86 1.24 -22.40
CA ASP A 136 -16.54 -0.12 -22.84
C ASP A 136 -15.31 -0.72 -22.12
N HIS A 137 -14.58 0.08 -21.35
CA HIS A 137 -13.45 -0.38 -20.55
C HIS A 137 -13.95 -0.74 -19.16
N VAL A 138 -14.02 -2.04 -18.89
CA VAL A 138 -14.30 -2.55 -17.54
C VAL A 138 -13.11 -2.25 -16.64
N MET A 139 -13.19 -1.16 -15.87
CA MET A 139 -12.19 -0.84 -14.84
C MET A 139 -12.53 -1.64 -13.58
N LEU A 140 -11.74 -2.69 -13.33
CA LEU A 140 -11.84 -3.46 -12.08
C LEU A 140 -10.75 -2.97 -11.13
N PRO A 141 -11.09 -2.69 -9.88
CA PRO A 141 -10.08 -2.40 -8.86
C PRO A 141 -9.07 -3.55 -8.80
N MET A 142 -7.80 -3.21 -8.59
CA MET A 142 -6.71 -4.20 -8.52
C MET A 142 -6.99 -5.27 -7.45
N GLU A 143 -7.64 -4.89 -6.37
CA GLU A 143 -8.07 -5.75 -5.26
C GLU A 143 -9.00 -6.87 -5.71
N CYS A 144 -9.80 -6.67 -6.75
CA CYS A 144 -10.70 -7.70 -7.29
C CYS A 144 -9.95 -8.94 -7.79
N HIS A 145 -8.67 -8.83 -8.13
CA HIS A 145 -7.84 -9.98 -8.52
C HIS A 145 -7.42 -10.85 -7.33
N TYR A 146 -7.48 -10.32 -6.11
CA TYR A 146 -7.08 -10.98 -4.87
C TYR A 146 -8.26 -11.40 -4.01
N LEU A 147 -9.48 -10.94 -4.33
CA LEU A 147 -10.70 -11.34 -3.63
C LEU A 147 -11.09 -12.78 -3.95
N ASN A 148 -11.89 -13.38 -3.07
CA ASN A 148 -12.48 -14.69 -3.32
C ASN A 148 -13.27 -14.64 -4.63
N LYS A 149 -12.87 -15.49 -5.60
CA LYS A 149 -13.48 -15.54 -6.93
C LYS A 149 -14.97 -15.81 -6.90
N ALA A 150 -15.45 -16.63 -5.96
CA ALA A 150 -16.86 -16.93 -5.81
C ALA A 150 -17.66 -15.69 -5.39
N ALA A 151 -17.14 -14.90 -4.43
CA ALA A 151 -17.75 -13.64 -4.01
C ALA A 151 -17.74 -12.61 -5.14
N LEU A 152 -16.64 -12.51 -5.89
CA LEU A 152 -16.53 -11.62 -7.04
C LEU A 152 -17.56 -11.96 -8.13
N VAL A 153 -17.71 -13.24 -8.49
CA VAL A 153 -18.68 -13.71 -9.48
C VAL A 153 -20.12 -13.46 -9.03
N SER A 154 -20.42 -13.58 -7.73
CA SER A 154 -21.76 -13.30 -7.20
C SER A 154 -22.15 -11.83 -7.31
N VAL A 155 -21.17 -10.90 -7.23
CA VAL A 155 -21.41 -9.45 -7.28
C VAL A 155 -21.38 -8.93 -8.72
N VAL A 156 -20.44 -9.38 -9.53
CA VAL A 156 -20.17 -8.85 -10.89
C VAL A 156 -20.78 -9.73 -12.00
N GLY A 157 -21.23 -10.93 -11.67
CA GLY A 157 -21.88 -11.88 -12.60
C GLY A 157 -20.92 -12.63 -13.51
N GLN A 158 -19.88 -12.04 -14.02
CA GLN A 158 -18.84 -12.68 -14.83
C GLN A 158 -17.45 -12.49 -14.23
N GLN A 159 -16.66 -13.56 -14.28
CA GLN A 159 -15.27 -13.46 -13.88
C GLN A 159 -14.49 -12.66 -14.92
N PRO A 160 -13.93 -11.51 -14.57
CA PRO A 160 -13.12 -10.74 -15.50
C PRO A 160 -11.88 -11.55 -15.87
N ALA A 161 -11.62 -11.69 -17.17
CA ALA A 161 -10.37 -12.27 -17.64
C ALA A 161 -9.24 -11.25 -17.40
N PRO A 162 -8.23 -11.55 -16.56
CA PRO A 162 -7.14 -10.62 -16.35
C PRO A 162 -6.38 -10.40 -17.66
N THR A 163 -6.22 -9.14 -18.04
CA THR A 163 -5.38 -8.77 -19.18
C THR A 163 -3.95 -9.17 -18.86
N LYS A 164 -3.38 -10.06 -19.67
CA LYS A 164 -1.98 -10.48 -19.51
C LYS A 164 -1.06 -9.35 -19.94
N HIS A 165 -0.68 -8.47 -19.04
CA HIS A 165 0.28 -7.39 -19.30
C HIS A 165 1.71 -7.92 -19.50
N PHE A 166 2.00 -9.11 -18.96
CA PHE A 166 3.32 -9.73 -19.04
C PHE A 166 3.19 -11.18 -19.47
N THR A 167 4.00 -11.58 -20.44
CA THR A 167 4.25 -12.99 -20.73
C THR A 167 5.50 -13.42 -19.98
N VAL A 168 5.39 -14.41 -19.12
CA VAL A 168 6.55 -15.00 -18.47
C VAL A 168 7.43 -15.63 -19.56
N LYS A 169 8.60 -15.04 -19.82
CA LYS A 169 9.58 -15.62 -20.73
C LYS A 169 9.95 -17.00 -20.20
N LYS A 170 9.91 -18.02 -21.06
CA LYS A 170 10.43 -19.36 -20.72
C LYS A 170 11.84 -19.20 -20.16
N LYS A 171 12.13 -19.92 -19.06
CA LYS A 171 13.46 -19.91 -18.47
C LYS A 171 14.50 -20.12 -19.57
N PRO A 172 15.55 -19.30 -19.64
CA PRO A 172 16.58 -19.46 -20.67
C PRO A 172 17.21 -20.86 -20.52
N LYS A 173 17.60 -21.48 -21.63
CA LYS A 173 18.25 -22.81 -21.66
C LYS A 173 19.43 -22.94 -20.67
N SER A 174 20.12 -21.82 -20.40
CA SER A 174 21.16 -21.73 -19.39
C SER A 174 20.67 -21.99 -17.95
N ALA A 175 19.41 -21.71 -17.62
CA ALA A 175 18.87 -21.98 -16.29
C ALA A 175 18.57 -23.47 -16.07
N THR A 176 18.12 -24.16 -17.10
CA THR A 176 17.95 -25.63 -17.06
C THR A 176 19.31 -26.33 -16.98
N LEU A 177 20.28 -25.90 -17.78
CA LEU A 177 21.66 -26.40 -17.74
C LEU A 177 22.31 -26.20 -16.36
N ARG A 178 22.11 -25.04 -15.74
CA ARG A 178 22.60 -24.78 -14.36
C ARG A 178 21.93 -25.68 -13.33
N ALA A 179 20.64 -25.95 -13.45
CA ALA A 179 19.93 -26.86 -12.56
C ALA A 179 20.46 -28.29 -12.72
N ASP A 180 20.67 -28.74 -13.96
CA ASP A 180 21.23 -30.07 -14.25
C ASP A 180 22.67 -30.24 -13.75
N LEU A 181 23.50 -29.18 -13.87
CA LEU A 181 24.86 -29.18 -13.34
C LEU A 181 24.89 -29.23 -11.81
N LEU A 182 24.00 -28.44 -11.15
CA LEU A 182 23.84 -28.50 -9.70
C LEU A 182 23.39 -29.87 -9.22
N GLN A 183 22.43 -30.50 -9.91
CA GLN A 183 21.97 -31.84 -9.58
C GLN A 183 23.10 -32.85 -9.71
N LYS A 184 23.85 -32.84 -10.83
CA LYS A 184 25.01 -33.69 -11.03
C LYS A 184 26.09 -33.50 -9.98
N SER A 185 26.35 -32.26 -9.56
CA SER A 185 27.33 -31.98 -8.51
C SER A 185 26.91 -32.55 -7.16
N LEU A 186 25.60 -32.46 -6.83
CA LEU A 186 25.05 -33.07 -5.62
C LEU A 186 25.12 -34.59 -5.64
N ASP A 187 24.83 -35.20 -6.80
CA ASP A 187 24.91 -36.67 -6.99
C ASP A 187 26.36 -37.18 -6.85
N VAL A 188 27.32 -36.43 -7.42
CA VAL A 188 28.75 -36.75 -7.26
C VAL A 188 29.19 -36.63 -5.81
N ALA A 189 28.78 -35.55 -5.11
CA ALA A 189 29.10 -35.33 -3.69
C ALA A 189 28.49 -36.42 -2.79
N SER A 190 27.26 -36.87 -3.11
CA SER A 190 26.61 -37.96 -2.37
C SER A 190 27.28 -39.33 -2.61
N ASN A 191 27.74 -39.58 -3.84
CA ASN A 191 28.46 -40.81 -4.19
C ASN A 191 29.86 -40.84 -3.57
N LEU A 192 30.58 -39.73 -3.52
CA LEU A 192 31.85 -39.60 -2.79
C LEU A 192 31.70 -39.91 -1.30
N LYS A 193 30.61 -39.45 -0.67
CA LYS A 193 30.30 -39.77 0.73
C LYS A 193 30.01 -41.27 0.94
N LYS A 194 29.40 -41.94 -0.04
CA LYS A 194 29.13 -43.38 0.00
C LYS A 194 30.39 -44.23 -0.25
N SER A 195 31.34 -43.73 -1.05
CA SER A 195 32.59 -44.43 -1.33
C SER A 195 33.66 -44.25 -0.24
N SER A 196 33.50 -43.30 0.66
CA SER A 196 34.32 -43.12 1.87
C SER A 196 33.85 -43.96 3.05
N ALA A 197 33.36 -45.19 2.81
CA ALA A 197 33.20 -46.18 3.86
C ALA A 197 34.58 -46.45 4.49
N PRO A 198 34.70 -46.56 5.81
CA PRO A 198 36.00 -46.68 6.48
C PRO A 198 36.66 -47.98 6.00
N VAL A 199 37.83 -47.83 5.33
CA VAL A 199 38.70 -48.93 5.05
C VAL A 199 39.17 -49.47 6.40
N ILE A 200 38.77 -50.70 6.70
CA ILE A 200 39.22 -51.41 7.90
C ILE A 200 40.76 -51.45 7.81
N PRO A 201 41.50 -50.94 8.79
CA PRO A 201 42.94 -50.99 8.75
C PRO A 201 43.38 -52.45 8.77
N VAL A 202 44.02 -52.88 7.68
CA VAL A 202 44.65 -54.18 7.60
C VAL A 202 45.77 -54.25 8.63
N ARG A 203 45.59 -55.06 9.69
CA ARG A 203 46.63 -55.33 10.67
C ARG A 203 47.86 -55.84 9.94
N SER A 204 48.92 -55.10 9.92
CA SER A 204 50.23 -55.58 9.50
C SER A 204 50.65 -56.72 10.42
N ARG A 205 50.81 -57.88 9.87
CA ARG A 205 51.40 -59.01 10.58
C ARG A 205 52.82 -58.64 11.03
N GLY A 206 53.00 -58.64 12.31
CA GLY A 206 54.30 -58.37 12.90
C GLY A 206 55.34 -59.40 12.39
N MET A 207 56.53 -58.92 12.05
CA MET A 207 57.69 -59.70 11.78
C MET A 207 58.10 -60.51 13.01
N PRO A 208 58.53 -61.77 12.87
CA PRO A 208 59.07 -62.49 13.98
C PRO A 208 60.44 -61.91 14.38
N ARG A 209 60.63 -61.69 15.63
CA ARG A 209 61.94 -61.34 16.22
C ARG A 209 62.85 -62.65 16.16
N LYS A 210 64.06 -62.47 15.66
CA LYS A 210 65.16 -63.38 15.96
C LYS A 210 65.75 -62.96 17.33
#